data_65d13c8ee52033e6ff20a7ab2ba71d61
#
_entry.id   65d13c8ee52033e6ff20a7ab2ba71d61
#
_cell.length_a   1.000
_cell.length_b   1.000
_cell.length_c   1.000
_cell.angle_alpha   90.00
_cell.angle_beta   90.00
_cell.angle_gamma   90.00
#
_symmetry.space_group_name_H-M   'P 1'
#
loop_
_entity.id
_entity.type
_entity.pdbx_description
1 polymer ?
#
loop_
_entity_poly.entity_id
_entity_poly.type
_entity_poly.pdbx_seq_one_letter_code
_entity_poly.pdbx_strand_id
1 'polypeptide(L)'
;WNEWRIYPQFNAMWNINPKNLLNLSFSSEAVYPSYWSIMSSIYYSSAYSEIWGNPDLKPMSQYSVNLMWQLNHKYTFTAFAMIQPDYFVQLAYQPSDRMAVIMKETNFNYSNYYGLQASAQFHIGSWINGNVMTTALYRHDKSDSFFDLPIDRTCISGIFSGVAVVKLSQRHNIRFTLNPFFQSKAVQGVYDIDPLFLLNATLRYTSSNGKWSLVAKGANILNAHIDTRSCIGNQDYAMRVW
;
A
#
# COMPACT_ATOMS: atom_id res chain seq x y z
N TRP A 1 1.89 -17.41 23.23
CA TRP A 1 0.86 -16.43 23.56
C TRP A 1 -0.32 -17.19 24.18
N ASN A 2 -0.67 -16.90 25.39
CA ASN A 2 -1.76 -17.61 26.09
C ASN A 2 -2.77 -16.60 26.66
N GLU A 3 -3.36 -15.80 25.76
CA GLU A 3 -4.32 -14.75 26.12
C GLU A 3 -5.59 -14.90 25.30
N TRP A 4 -6.74 -14.74 25.96
CA TRP A 4 -8.02 -14.61 25.30
C TRP A 4 -8.17 -13.17 24.78
N ARG A 5 -8.40 -13.00 23.49
CA ARG A 5 -8.68 -11.71 22.85
C ARG A 5 -9.96 -11.79 22.04
N ILE A 6 -10.76 -10.76 22.11
CA ILE A 6 -12.03 -10.66 21.37
C ILE A 6 -11.81 -9.68 20.22
N TYR A 7 -12.15 -10.10 19.02
CA TYR A 7 -12.02 -9.31 17.80
C TYR A 7 -13.40 -9.08 17.17
N PRO A 8 -14.13 -8.03 17.64
CA PRO A 8 -15.45 -7.72 17.13
C PRO A 8 -15.36 -7.25 15.66
N GLN A 9 -16.40 -7.61 14.90
CA GLN A 9 -16.61 -7.13 13.56
C GLN A 9 -18.06 -6.66 13.45
N PHE A 10 -18.24 -5.57 12.71
CA PHE A 10 -19.56 -4.98 12.48
C PHE A 10 -19.66 -4.50 11.04
N ASN A 11 -20.81 -4.74 10.41
CA ASN A 11 -21.11 -4.20 9.10
C ASN A 11 -22.58 -3.77 9.06
N ALA A 12 -22.81 -2.51 8.67
CA ALA A 12 -24.15 -1.97 8.45
C ALA A 12 -24.23 -1.39 7.04
N MET A 13 -25.22 -1.84 6.30
CA MET A 13 -25.50 -1.37 4.94
C MET A 13 -26.88 -0.73 4.89
N TRP A 14 -26.94 0.50 4.38
CA TRP A 14 -28.16 1.25 4.23
C TRP A 14 -28.37 1.70 2.79
N ASN A 15 -29.39 1.13 2.13
CA ASN A 15 -29.87 1.55 0.84
C ASN A 15 -30.77 2.78 1.02
N ILE A 16 -30.22 3.98 0.90
CA ILE A 16 -30.97 5.25 1.02
C ILE A 16 -32.02 5.32 -0.10
N ASN A 17 -31.64 4.92 -1.29
CA ASN A 17 -32.51 4.75 -2.45
C ASN A 17 -31.79 3.85 -3.49
N PRO A 18 -32.41 3.46 -4.62
CA PRO A 18 -31.79 2.59 -5.63
C PRO A 18 -30.46 3.06 -6.20
N LYS A 19 -30.13 4.34 -6.03
CA LYS A 19 -28.87 4.95 -6.56
C LYS A 19 -27.85 5.30 -5.48
N ASN A 20 -28.22 5.21 -4.20
CA ASN A 20 -27.39 5.62 -3.08
C ASN A 20 -27.31 4.51 -2.04
N LEU A 21 -26.10 4.04 -1.81
CA LEU A 21 -25.78 3.05 -0.79
C LEU A 21 -24.75 3.64 0.18
N LEU A 22 -25.02 3.56 1.47
CA LEU A 22 -24.08 3.85 2.54
C LEU A 22 -23.71 2.54 3.24
N ASN A 23 -22.40 2.33 3.46
CA ASN A 23 -21.92 1.17 4.20
C ASN A 23 -20.93 1.65 5.27
N LEU A 24 -21.16 1.22 6.51
CA LEU A 24 -20.25 1.39 7.63
C LEU A 24 -19.74 0.02 8.05
N SER A 25 -18.43 -0.16 8.05
CA SER A 25 -17.81 -1.38 8.54
C SER A 25 -16.74 -1.07 9.60
N PHE A 26 -16.70 -1.93 10.59
CA PHE A 26 -15.64 -2.01 11.59
C PHE A 26 -15.12 -3.44 11.63
N SER A 27 -13.81 -3.60 11.66
CA SER A 27 -13.16 -4.88 11.89
C SER A 27 -11.99 -4.75 12.84
N SER A 28 -11.76 -5.79 13.62
CA SER A 28 -10.58 -5.92 14.44
C SER A 28 -9.96 -7.30 14.25
N GLU A 29 -8.63 -7.35 14.32
CA GLU A 29 -7.86 -8.59 14.20
C GLU A 29 -6.54 -8.48 14.95
N ALA A 30 -5.89 -9.63 15.22
CA ALA A 30 -4.50 -9.68 15.63
C ALA A 30 -3.66 -10.30 14.53
N VAL A 31 -2.49 -9.72 14.32
CA VAL A 31 -1.46 -10.29 13.45
C VAL A 31 -0.31 -10.78 14.33
N TYR A 32 -0.03 -12.07 14.26
CA TYR A 32 1.04 -12.70 15.03
C TYR A 32 2.33 -12.69 14.22
N PRO A 33 3.48 -12.41 14.88
CA PRO A 33 4.79 -12.53 14.22
C PRO A 33 5.04 -13.97 13.76
N SER A 34 5.83 -14.10 12.71
CA SER A 34 6.25 -15.42 12.23
C SER A 34 7.16 -16.11 13.23
N TYR A 35 7.23 -17.45 13.17
CA TYR A 35 8.17 -18.21 14.01
C TYR A 35 9.62 -17.75 13.82
N TRP A 36 10.01 -17.44 12.58
CA TRP A 36 11.36 -16.99 12.25
C TRP A 36 11.67 -15.59 12.82
N SER A 37 10.67 -14.73 12.91
CA SER A 37 10.82 -13.38 13.46
C SER A 37 11.08 -13.37 14.97
N ILE A 38 10.59 -14.39 15.70
CA ILE A 38 10.74 -14.50 17.16
C ILE A 38 11.90 -15.40 17.61
N MET A 39 12.64 -16.02 16.70
CA MET A 39 13.81 -16.82 17.06
C MET A 39 14.94 -15.94 17.57
N SER A 40 15.67 -16.38 18.62
CA SER A 40 16.88 -15.70 19.15
C SER A 40 18.11 -16.01 18.29
N SER A 41 18.02 -15.86 16.96
CA SER A 41 19.09 -16.21 16.06
C SER A 41 19.51 -15.01 15.20
N ILE A 42 20.77 -15.00 14.82
CA ILE A 42 21.35 -14.05 13.88
C ILE A 42 21.71 -14.81 12.62
N TYR A 43 21.19 -14.36 11.49
CA TYR A 43 21.52 -14.86 10.16
C TYR A 43 22.35 -13.84 9.42
N TYR A 44 23.38 -14.28 8.77
CA TYR A 44 24.23 -13.43 7.92
C TYR A 44 23.81 -13.63 6.46
N SER A 45 23.22 -12.61 5.85
CA SER A 45 22.90 -12.63 4.42
C SER A 45 24.09 -12.21 3.55
N SER A 46 25.04 -11.48 4.14
CA SER A 46 26.32 -11.14 3.55
C SER A 46 27.33 -10.75 4.66
N ALA A 47 28.57 -10.44 4.30
CA ALA A 47 29.59 -9.95 5.25
C ALA A 47 29.18 -8.66 5.97
N TYR A 48 28.23 -7.90 5.42
CA TYR A 48 27.78 -6.59 5.94
C TYR A 48 26.27 -6.54 6.20
N SER A 49 25.56 -7.67 6.18
CA SER A 49 24.12 -7.70 6.37
C SER A 49 23.71 -8.83 7.28
N GLU A 50 23.05 -8.47 8.37
CA GLU A 50 22.59 -9.35 9.44
C GLU A 50 21.06 -9.29 9.53
N ILE A 51 20.42 -10.43 9.74
CA ILE A 51 19.00 -10.55 10.04
C ILE A 51 18.87 -11.08 11.46
N TRP A 52 18.29 -10.28 12.33
CA TRP A 52 18.12 -10.60 13.75
C TRP A 52 16.69 -11.00 14.03
N GLY A 53 16.50 -12.13 14.69
CA GLY A 53 15.21 -12.43 15.30
C GLY A 53 14.98 -11.60 16.57
N ASN A 54 13.71 -11.50 16.99
CA ASN A 54 13.29 -10.73 18.15
C ASN A 54 12.33 -11.55 19.02
N PRO A 55 12.82 -12.25 20.06
CA PRO A 55 11.97 -13.04 20.96
C PRO A 55 10.92 -12.21 21.73
N ASP A 56 11.17 -10.92 21.92
CA ASP A 56 10.28 -10.01 22.64
C ASP A 56 9.19 -9.40 21.76
N LEU A 57 9.12 -9.81 20.49
CA LEU A 57 8.16 -9.28 19.52
C LEU A 57 6.73 -9.62 19.93
N LYS A 58 5.89 -8.60 20.06
CA LYS A 58 4.49 -8.72 20.44
C LYS A 58 3.59 -8.82 19.22
N PRO A 59 2.47 -9.56 19.29
CA PRO A 59 1.44 -9.50 18.27
C PRO A 59 0.85 -8.09 18.18
N MET A 60 0.68 -7.59 16.97
CA MET A 60 -0.04 -6.33 16.76
C MET A 60 -1.54 -6.56 16.74
N SER A 61 -2.30 -5.58 17.21
CA SER A 61 -3.73 -5.49 16.99
C SER A 61 -4.00 -4.52 15.85
N GLN A 62 -5.03 -4.79 15.06
CA GLN A 62 -5.46 -3.91 13.98
C GLN A 62 -6.95 -3.62 14.13
N TYR A 63 -7.29 -2.34 14.11
CA TYR A 63 -8.67 -1.85 14.14
C TYR A 63 -8.91 -1.03 12.88
N SER A 64 -9.89 -1.42 12.08
CA SER A 64 -10.23 -0.76 10.82
C SER A 64 -11.66 -0.28 10.83
N VAL A 65 -11.87 0.99 10.49
CA VAL A 65 -13.18 1.61 10.29
C VAL A 65 -13.26 2.11 8.86
N ASN A 66 -14.35 1.80 8.17
CA ASN A 66 -14.60 2.28 6.81
C ASN A 66 -16.04 2.78 6.71
N LEU A 67 -16.19 4.00 6.20
CA LEU A 67 -17.48 4.58 5.81
C LEU A 67 -17.46 4.80 4.30
N MET A 68 -18.21 4.00 3.58
CA MET A 68 -18.31 4.05 2.12
C MET A 68 -19.67 4.58 1.70
N TRP A 69 -19.67 5.57 0.81
CA TRP A 69 -20.85 6.07 0.13
C TRP A 69 -20.73 5.83 -1.37
N GLN A 70 -21.66 5.04 -1.92
CA GLN A 70 -21.76 4.81 -3.35
C GLN A 70 -22.93 5.64 -3.93
N LEU A 71 -22.63 6.41 -4.96
CA LEU A 71 -23.58 7.31 -5.64
C LEU A 71 -23.75 6.89 -7.10
N ASN A 72 -25.01 6.70 -7.52
CA ASN A 72 -25.40 6.37 -8.90
C ASN A 72 -24.67 5.13 -9.48
N HIS A 73 -24.21 4.19 -8.66
CA HIS A 73 -23.37 3.05 -9.07
C HIS A 73 -22.09 3.45 -9.84
N LYS A 74 -21.76 4.73 -9.85
CA LYS A 74 -20.68 5.31 -10.65
C LYS A 74 -19.58 5.94 -9.81
N TYR A 75 -19.94 6.56 -8.71
CA TYR A 75 -19.02 7.23 -7.79
C TYR A 75 -19.00 6.51 -6.46
N THR A 76 -17.80 6.34 -5.91
CA THR A 76 -17.64 5.79 -4.55
C THR A 76 -16.71 6.71 -3.77
N PHE A 77 -17.15 7.10 -2.59
CA PHE A 77 -16.35 7.87 -1.62
C PHE A 77 -16.20 7.02 -0.37
N THR A 78 -14.97 6.91 0.13
CA THR A 78 -14.68 6.14 1.34
C THR A 78 -13.83 6.99 2.28
N ALA A 79 -14.27 7.14 3.52
CA ALA A 79 -13.44 7.60 4.61
C ALA A 79 -13.00 6.38 5.43
N PHE A 80 -11.71 6.27 5.76
CA PHE A 80 -11.20 5.13 6.49
C PHE A 80 -10.21 5.54 7.57
N ALA A 81 -10.15 4.73 8.62
CA ALA A 81 -9.13 4.78 9.65
C ALA A 81 -8.64 3.36 9.93
N MET A 82 -7.34 3.22 10.10
CA MET A 82 -6.68 1.99 10.54
C MET A 82 -5.75 2.34 11.70
N ILE A 83 -5.97 1.73 12.85
CA ILE A 83 -5.21 1.95 14.07
C ILE A 83 -4.52 0.65 14.42
N GLN A 84 -3.19 0.68 14.52
CA GLN A 84 -2.35 -0.50 14.70
C GLN A 84 -1.41 -0.30 15.91
N PRO A 85 -1.89 -0.51 17.16
CA PRO A 85 -1.00 -0.58 18.29
C PRO A 85 -0.10 -1.82 18.22
N ASP A 86 1.08 -1.72 18.81
CA ASP A 86 2.13 -2.74 18.76
C ASP A 86 2.50 -3.15 17.33
N TYR A 87 2.34 -2.24 16.36
CA TYR A 87 2.70 -2.49 14.96
C TYR A 87 4.14 -2.98 14.85
N PHE A 88 4.38 -4.11 14.20
CA PHE A 88 5.73 -4.60 13.99
C PHE A 88 6.10 -4.61 12.50
N VAL A 89 7.34 -4.27 12.25
CA VAL A 89 7.90 -4.16 10.89
C VAL A 89 9.39 -4.45 10.93
N GLN A 90 9.90 -5.08 9.88
CA GLN A 90 11.34 -5.24 9.67
C GLN A 90 11.90 -3.97 9.04
N LEU A 91 12.84 -3.34 9.73
CA LEU A 91 13.53 -2.16 9.26
C LEU A 91 15.04 -2.36 9.32
N ALA A 92 15.74 -1.66 8.45
CA ALA A 92 17.19 -1.63 8.45
C ALA A 92 17.71 -0.64 9.50
N TYR A 93 18.74 -1.05 10.25
CA TYR A 93 19.50 -0.23 11.16
C TYR A 93 20.97 -0.37 10.87
N GLN A 94 21.71 0.74 10.82
CA GLN A 94 23.16 0.75 10.68
C GLN A 94 23.78 1.21 11.99
N PRO A 95 24.47 0.32 12.74
CA PRO A 95 25.18 0.69 13.95
C PRO A 95 26.35 1.60 13.64
N SER A 96 26.70 2.51 14.55
CA SER A 96 27.80 3.46 14.38
C SER A 96 29.20 2.85 14.61
N ASP A 97 29.26 1.68 15.27
CA ASP A 97 30.50 1.02 15.70
C ASP A 97 31.08 0.07 14.65
N ARG A 98 30.30 -0.29 13.63
CA ARG A 98 30.72 -1.23 12.57
C ARG A 98 29.97 -1.04 11.26
N MET A 99 30.61 -1.45 10.16
CA MET A 99 29.99 -1.46 8.84
C MET A 99 29.08 -2.69 8.68
N ALA A 100 27.88 -2.62 9.23
CA ALA A 100 26.88 -3.67 9.08
C ALA A 100 25.48 -3.05 8.98
N VAL A 101 24.59 -3.70 8.23
CA VAL A 101 23.16 -3.39 8.21
C VAL A 101 22.43 -4.50 8.97
N ILE A 102 21.73 -4.14 10.03
CA ILE A 102 20.92 -5.05 10.82
C ILE A 102 19.47 -4.92 10.39
N MET A 103 18.88 -6.03 9.99
CA MET A 103 17.45 -6.14 9.68
C MET A 103 16.78 -6.84 10.86
N LYS A 104 15.93 -6.14 11.59
CA LYS A 104 15.21 -6.68 12.75
C LYS A 104 13.75 -6.24 12.73
N GLU A 105 12.84 -7.17 12.98
CA GLU A 105 11.46 -6.82 13.28
C GLU A 105 11.36 -6.26 14.69
N THR A 106 10.72 -5.09 14.82
CA THR A 106 10.59 -4.38 16.09
C THR A 106 9.16 -3.85 16.21
N ASN A 107 8.59 -3.89 17.41
CA ASN A 107 7.31 -3.26 17.65
C ASN A 107 7.47 -1.75 17.73
N PHE A 108 6.57 -1.06 17.07
CA PHE A 108 6.30 0.36 17.25
C PHE A 108 5.21 0.54 18.31
N ASN A 109 5.16 1.70 18.95
CA ASN A 109 4.02 2.04 19.79
C ASN A 109 2.72 1.96 18.98
N TYR A 110 2.77 2.50 17.76
CA TYR A 110 1.70 2.38 16.77
C TYR A 110 2.14 2.78 15.36
N SER A 111 1.34 2.35 14.38
CA SER A 111 1.32 2.90 13.02
C SER A 111 -0.14 3.14 12.63
N ASN A 112 -0.54 4.40 12.56
CA ASN A 112 -1.93 4.78 12.31
C ASN A 112 -2.10 5.41 10.94
N TYR A 113 -3.22 5.07 10.29
CA TYR A 113 -3.59 5.57 8.97
C TYR A 113 -4.98 6.18 9.01
N TYR A 114 -5.14 7.31 8.36
CA TYR A 114 -6.44 7.96 8.13
C TYR A 114 -6.50 8.42 6.69
N GLY A 115 -7.60 8.17 6.01
CA GLY A 115 -7.65 8.52 4.60
C GLY A 115 -9.03 8.76 4.06
N LEU A 116 -9.02 9.42 2.90
CA LEU A 116 -10.18 9.62 2.05
C LEU A 116 -9.87 9.05 0.68
N GLN A 117 -10.76 8.26 0.14
CA GLN A 117 -10.67 7.69 -1.18
C GLN A 117 -11.88 8.10 -2.01
N ALA A 118 -11.66 8.46 -3.24
CA ALA A 118 -12.72 8.69 -4.21
C ALA A 118 -12.44 7.85 -5.46
N SER A 119 -13.46 7.21 -5.99
CA SER A 119 -13.38 6.51 -7.27
C SER A 119 -14.56 6.88 -8.16
N ALA A 120 -14.31 6.90 -9.47
CA ALA A 120 -15.32 7.21 -10.46
C ALA A 120 -15.16 6.34 -11.71
N GLN A 121 -16.27 5.83 -12.22
CA GLN A 121 -16.33 5.25 -13.55
C GLN A 121 -16.69 6.34 -14.56
N PHE A 122 -16.06 6.34 -15.72
CA PHE A 122 -16.33 7.31 -16.77
C PHE A 122 -16.49 6.64 -18.13
N HIS A 123 -17.31 7.27 -18.96
CA HIS A 123 -17.53 6.91 -20.35
C HIS A 123 -17.52 8.19 -21.19
N ILE A 124 -16.74 8.20 -22.27
CA ILE A 124 -16.69 9.30 -23.22
C ILE A 124 -17.14 8.73 -24.57
N GLY A 125 -18.35 9.08 -24.96
CA GLY A 125 -19.00 8.44 -26.11
C GLY A 125 -19.05 6.91 -25.99
N SER A 126 -18.97 6.22 -27.12
CA SER A 126 -18.93 4.74 -27.17
C SER A 126 -17.51 4.17 -27.25
N TRP A 127 -16.49 5.03 -27.28
CA TRP A 127 -15.12 4.67 -27.63
C TRP A 127 -14.13 4.72 -26.45
N ILE A 128 -14.38 5.48 -25.40
CA ILE A 128 -13.56 5.45 -24.19
C ILE A 128 -14.42 5.05 -22.99
N ASN A 129 -13.92 4.12 -22.20
CA ASN A 129 -14.44 3.81 -20.88
C ASN A 129 -13.27 3.56 -19.92
N GLY A 130 -13.52 3.80 -18.65
CA GLY A 130 -12.50 3.59 -17.64
C GLY A 130 -12.98 3.87 -16.24
N ASN A 131 -12.04 3.78 -15.32
CA ASN A 131 -12.22 4.16 -13.93
C ASN A 131 -10.97 4.88 -13.44
N VAL A 132 -11.16 5.76 -12.49
CA VAL A 132 -10.11 6.46 -11.75
C VAL A 132 -10.36 6.30 -10.27
N MET A 133 -9.28 6.25 -9.50
CA MET A 133 -9.29 6.22 -8.05
C MET A 133 -8.21 7.15 -7.53
N THR A 134 -8.55 7.93 -6.53
CA THR A 134 -7.60 8.78 -5.80
C THR A 134 -7.77 8.58 -4.30
N THR A 135 -6.66 8.57 -3.60
CA THR A 135 -6.62 8.42 -2.14
C THR A 135 -5.73 9.50 -1.55
N ALA A 136 -6.21 10.21 -0.55
CA ALA A 136 -5.40 11.04 0.34
C ALA A 136 -5.22 10.27 1.64
N LEU A 137 -3.98 10.07 2.07
CA LEU A 137 -3.60 9.26 3.21
C LEU A 137 -2.75 10.06 4.18
N TYR A 138 -3.16 10.13 5.44
CA TYR A 138 -2.33 10.59 6.55
C TYR A 138 -1.81 9.34 7.29
N ARG A 139 -0.51 9.28 7.51
CA ARG A 139 0.16 8.23 8.27
C ARG A 139 0.90 8.83 9.45
N HIS A 140 0.86 8.14 10.60
CA HIS A 140 1.64 8.48 11.79
C HIS A 140 2.27 7.21 12.36
N ASP A 141 3.61 7.14 12.32
CA ASP A 141 4.42 6.07 12.86
C ASP A 141 5.13 6.57 14.11
N LYS A 142 4.99 5.86 15.24
CA LYS A 142 5.68 6.18 16.49
C LYS A 142 6.35 4.95 17.10
N SER A 143 7.61 5.08 17.47
CA SER A 143 8.38 4.09 18.22
C SER A 143 9.36 4.77 19.16
N ASP A 144 9.31 4.39 20.42
CA ASP A 144 10.26 4.88 21.45
C ASP A 144 11.45 3.91 21.64
N SER A 145 11.44 2.74 20.98
CA SER A 145 12.36 1.63 21.25
C SER A 145 13.05 1.02 20.03
N PHE A 146 13.09 1.73 18.90
CA PHE A 146 13.81 1.25 17.73
C PHE A 146 15.32 1.53 17.88
N PHE A 147 16.10 0.55 18.37
CA PHE A 147 17.56 0.65 18.59
C PHE A 147 17.99 1.97 19.26
N ASP A 148 17.27 2.41 20.28
CA ASP A 148 17.47 3.69 20.99
C ASP A 148 17.27 4.96 20.13
N LEU A 149 16.73 4.81 18.91
CA LEU A 149 16.35 5.91 18.03
C LEU A 149 14.86 6.17 18.15
N PRO A 150 14.41 7.32 18.67
CA PRO A 150 13.00 7.66 18.70
C PRO A 150 12.49 7.93 17.28
N ILE A 151 11.38 7.28 16.92
CA ILE A 151 10.66 7.50 15.67
C ILE A 151 9.33 8.18 16.00
N ASP A 152 9.11 9.36 15.48
CA ASP A 152 7.82 10.06 15.55
C ASP A 152 7.63 10.79 14.21
N ARG A 153 7.02 10.11 13.25
CA ARG A 153 6.97 10.56 11.87
C ARG A 153 5.55 10.57 11.33
N THR A 154 5.21 11.69 10.72
CA THR A 154 3.94 11.88 10.05
C THR A 154 4.14 12.18 8.57
N CYS A 155 3.19 11.76 7.75
CA CYS A 155 3.18 12.07 6.33
C CYS A 155 1.76 12.14 5.79
N ILE A 156 1.52 13.12 4.91
CA ILE A 156 0.34 13.13 4.05
C ILE A 156 0.80 12.72 2.66
N SER A 157 0.21 11.68 2.11
CA SER A 157 0.51 11.18 0.77
C SER A 157 -0.75 11.06 -0.08
N GLY A 158 -0.56 11.25 -1.39
CA GLY A 158 -1.60 11.08 -2.39
C GLY A 158 -1.28 9.88 -3.28
N ILE A 159 -2.31 9.08 -3.57
CA ILE A 159 -2.22 7.97 -4.52
C ILE A 159 -3.28 8.19 -5.59
N PHE A 160 -2.91 8.07 -6.84
CA PHE A 160 -3.82 8.08 -7.98
C PHE A 160 -3.59 6.82 -8.81
N SER A 161 -4.67 6.18 -9.21
CA SER A 161 -4.62 5.08 -10.17
C SER A 161 -5.80 5.15 -11.13
N GLY A 162 -5.63 4.59 -12.31
CA GLY A 162 -6.68 4.60 -13.29
C GLY A 162 -6.51 3.51 -14.34
N VAL A 163 -7.61 3.26 -15.03
CA VAL A 163 -7.64 2.44 -16.24
C VAL A 163 -8.48 3.19 -17.27
N ALA A 164 -7.92 3.42 -18.44
CA ALA A 164 -8.64 3.95 -19.59
C ALA A 164 -8.54 2.97 -20.75
N VAL A 165 -9.69 2.49 -21.22
CA VAL A 165 -9.80 1.60 -22.39
C VAL A 165 -10.35 2.39 -23.57
N VAL A 166 -9.53 2.56 -24.58
CA VAL A 166 -9.85 3.26 -25.84
C VAL A 166 -10.13 2.21 -26.92
N LYS A 167 -11.31 2.24 -27.50
CA LYS A 167 -11.67 1.41 -28.66
C LYS A 167 -11.20 2.11 -29.93
N LEU A 168 -9.99 1.79 -30.41
CA LEU A 168 -9.40 2.41 -31.59
C LEU A 168 -10.14 2.04 -32.88
N SER A 169 -10.67 0.81 -32.93
CA SER A 169 -11.49 0.34 -34.08
C SER A 169 -12.51 -0.68 -33.60
N GLN A 170 -13.78 -0.39 -33.83
CA GLN A 170 -14.86 -1.37 -33.57
C GLN A 170 -14.87 -2.47 -34.65
N ARG A 171 -14.62 -2.09 -35.91
CA ARG A 171 -14.60 -3.02 -37.02
C ARG A 171 -13.49 -4.07 -36.91
N HIS A 172 -12.33 -3.66 -36.41
CA HIS A 172 -11.15 -4.52 -36.32
C HIS A 172 -10.88 -4.98 -34.87
N ASN A 173 -11.81 -4.73 -33.90
CA ASN A 173 -11.65 -5.09 -32.47
C ASN A 173 -10.28 -4.69 -31.89
N ILE A 174 -9.83 -3.47 -32.18
CA ILE A 174 -8.57 -2.93 -31.64
C ILE A 174 -8.88 -2.10 -30.40
N ARG A 175 -8.26 -2.47 -29.28
CA ARG A 175 -8.38 -1.75 -27.99
C ARG A 175 -7.01 -1.35 -27.49
N PHE A 176 -6.91 -0.13 -27.01
CA PHE A 176 -5.74 0.39 -26.31
C PHE A 176 -6.11 0.66 -24.86
N THR A 177 -5.33 0.12 -23.91
CA THR A 177 -5.56 0.30 -22.49
C THR A 177 -4.38 1.02 -21.89
N LEU A 178 -4.63 2.07 -21.12
CA LEU A 178 -3.66 2.79 -20.31
C LEU A 178 -3.94 2.56 -18.83
N ASN A 179 -2.90 2.30 -18.05
CA ASN A 179 -2.95 2.14 -16.60
C ASN A 179 -1.92 3.08 -15.95
N PRO A 180 -2.26 4.36 -15.71
CA PRO A 180 -1.43 5.25 -14.92
C PRO A 180 -1.54 4.92 -13.42
N PHE A 181 -0.41 5.04 -12.73
CA PHE A 181 -0.33 4.99 -11.28
C PHE A 181 0.62 6.10 -10.82
N PHE A 182 0.18 6.87 -9.85
CA PHE A 182 0.98 7.91 -9.21
C PHE A 182 0.89 7.78 -7.69
N GLN A 183 2.04 7.91 -7.02
CA GLN A 183 2.15 8.05 -5.59
C GLN A 183 3.01 9.27 -5.30
N SER A 184 2.56 10.13 -4.41
CA SER A 184 3.38 11.25 -3.92
C SER A 184 4.43 10.74 -2.93
N LYS A 185 5.28 11.63 -2.43
CA LYS A 185 6.19 11.31 -1.33
C LYS A 185 5.45 10.63 -0.19
N ALA A 186 6.05 9.60 0.40
CA ALA A 186 5.52 8.85 1.53
C ALA A 186 6.63 8.59 2.59
N VAL A 187 6.21 8.17 3.78
CA VAL A 187 7.09 7.80 4.88
C VAL A 187 6.67 6.42 5.38
N GLN A 188 7.65 5.58 5.68
CA GLN A 188 7.43 4.29 6.33
C GLN A 188 8.53 4.01 7.35
N GLY A 189 8.20 4.11 8.63
CA GLY A 189 9.19 3.96 9.69
C GLY A 189 10.38 4.88 9.49
N VAL A 190 11.56 4.30 9.24
CA VAL A 190 12.81 5.04 9.01
C VAL A 190 12.99 5.56 7.56
N TYR A 191 12.12 5.15 6.64
CA TYR A 191 12.30 5.43 5.22
C TYR A 191 11.49 6.63 4.74
N ASP A 192 12.12 7.47 3.94
CA ASP A 192 11.48 8.39 3.01
C ASP A 192 11.35 7.70 1.65
N ILE A 193 10.17 7.71 1.09
CA ILE A 193 9.85 7.11 -0.20
C ILE A 193 9.58 8.25 -1.18
N ASP A 194 10.38 8.33 -2.24
CA ASP A 194 10.24 9.36 -3.25
C ASP A 194 8.98 9.15 -4.11
N PRO A 195 8.45 10.22 -4.73
CA PRO A 195 7.30 10.10 -5.60
C PRO A 195 7.54 9.15 -6.76
N LEU A 196 6.50 8.39 -7.12
CA LEU A 196 6.54 7.41 -8.21
C LEU A 196 5.44 7.67 -9.21
N PHE A 197 5.75 7.67 -10.49
CA PHE A 197 4.78 7.66 -11.58
C PHE A 197 5.03 6.48 -12.50
N LEU A 198 4.12 5.51 -12.53
CA LEU A 198 4.17 4.34 -13.40
C LEU A 198 3.11 4.48 -14.50
N LEU A 199 3.49 4.12 -15.71
CA LEU A 199 2.56 4.04 -16.83
C LEU A 199 2.70 2.69 -17.52
N ASN A 200 1.62 1.92 -17.53
CA ASN A 200 1.53 0.68 -18.29
C ASN A 200 0.57 0.89 -19.47
N ALA A 201 0.86 0.26 -20.59
CA ALA A 201 0.00 0.30 -21.78
C ALA A 201 -0.18 -1.10 -22.36
N THR A 202 -1.36 -1.35 -22.91
CA THR A 202 -1.66 -2.61 -23.60
C THR A 202 -2.41 -2.33 -24.89
N LEU A 203 -1.90 -2.85 -25.99
CA LEU A 203 -2.60 -2.87 -27.27
C LEU A 203 -3.12 -4.29 -27.53
N ARG A 204 -4.41 -4.42 -27.75
CA ARG A 204 -5.05 -5.71 -28.05
C ARG A 204 -5.78 -5.64 -29.37
N TYR A 205 -5.50 -6.60 -30.23
CA TYR A 205 -6.28 -6.89 -31.42
C TYR A 205 -6.97 -8.24 -31.25
N THR A 206 -8.24 -8.36 -31.63
CA THR A 206 -8.98 -9.63 -31.62
C THR A 206 -9.54 -9.85 -33.02
N SER A 207 -9.31 -11.04 -33.58
CA SER A 207 -9.79 -11.40 -34.93
C SER A 207 -11.33 -11.33 -35.00
N SER A 208 -11.87 -11.07 -36.19
CA SER A 208 -13.31 -10.91 -36.38
C SER A 208 -14.13 -12.15 -35.97
N ASN A 209 -13.54 -13.34 -36.13
CA ASN A 209 -14.13 -14.61 -35.73
C ASN A 209 -13.87 -15.00 -34.25
N GLY A 210 -13.16 -14.15 -33.50
CA GLY A 210 -12.83 -14.39 -32.08
C GLY A 210 -11.83 -15.52 -31.81
N LYS A 211 -11.35 -16.21 -32.85
CA LYS A 211 -10.52 -17.42 -32.67
C LYS A 211 -9.10 -17.15 -32.17
N TRP A 212 -8.58 -15.94 -32.35
CA TRP A 212 -7.23 -15.55 -31.89
C TRP A 212 -7.17 -14.06 -31.56
N SER A 213 -6.23 -13.72 -30.70
CA SER A 213 -5.94 -12.33 -30.33
C SER A 213 -4.44 -12.11 -30.21
N LEU A 214 -3.99 -10.93 -30.62
CA LEU A 214 -2.64 -10.43 -30.40
C LEU A 214 -2.67 -9.40 -29.27
N VAL A 215 -1.69 -9.49 -28.36
CA VAL A 215 -1.57 -8.57 -27.23
C VAL A 215 -0.12 -8.12 -27.14
N ALA A 216 0.10 -6.80 -27.27
CA ALA A 216 1.36 -6.16 -26.95
C ALA A 216 1.21 -5.43 -25.60
N LYS A 217 2.13 -5.65 -24.68
CA LYS A 217 2.14 -5.02 -23.36
C LYS A 217 3.45 -4.27 -23.15
N GLY A 218 3.36 -3.02 -22.72
CA GLY A 218 4.45 -2.24 -22.18
C GLY A 218 4.21 -2.02 -20.69
N ALA A 219 5.09 -2.55 -19.85
CA ALA A 219 5.10 -2.28 -18.41
C ALA A 219 6.12 -1.21 -18.11
N ASN A 220 5.77 -0.29 -17.18
CA ASN A 220 6.67 0.78 -16.76
C ASN A 220 7.35 1.50 -17.94
N ILE A 221 6.57 1.95 -18.93
CA ILE A 221 7.09 2.52 -20.17
C ILE A 221 7.85 3.83 -19.99
N LEU A 222 7.75 4.44 -18.81
CA LEU A 222 8.50 5.64 -18.41
C LEU A 222 9.79 5.32 -17.66
N ASN A 223 10.11 4.03 -17.46
CA ASN A 223 11.27 3.56 -16.72
C ASN A 223 11.43 4.20 -15.33
N ALA A 224 10.30 4.33 -14.60
CA ALA A 224 10.27 4.90 -13.27
C ALA A 224 10.83 3.91 -12.22
N HIS A 225 11.46 4.43 -11.18
CA HIS A 225 12.03 3.65 -10.07
C HIS A 225 11.49 4.14 -8.74
N ILE A 226 11.43 3.27 -7.75
CA ILE A 226 11.15 3.64 -6.37
C ILE A 226 12.49 3.85 -5.67
N ASP A 227 12.77 5.08 -5.29
CA ASP A 227 13.91 5.40 -4.43
C ASP A 227 13.43 5.53 -2.98
N THR A 228 14.11 4.84 -2.07
CA THR A 228 13.87 4.95 -0.63
C THR A 228 15.16 5.35 0.05
N ARG A 229 15.07 6.25 1.02
CA ARG A 229 16.20 6.72 1.81
C ARG A 229 15.89 6.58 3.28
N SER A 230 16.85 6.11 4.08
CA SER A 230 16.76 6.18 5.53
C SER A 230 17.22 7.57 5.99
N CYS A 231 16.43 8.20 6.85
CA CYS A 231 16.64 9.58 7.29
C CYS A 231 16.73 9.72 8.82
N ILE A 232 16.96 8.62 9.55
CA ILE A 232 16.97 8.63 11.02
C ILE A 232 18.35 8.28 11.57
N GLY A 233 18.87 9.15 12.45
CA GLY A 233 20.14 8.94 13.14
C GLY A 233 21.35 8.96 12.21
N ASN A 234 22.32 8.08 12.47
CA ASN A 234 23.53 7.90 11.65
C ASN A 234 23.31 7.04 10.41
N GLN A 235 22.06 6.89 9.99
CA GLN A 235 21.70 6.00 8.90
C GLN A 235 21.73 6.74 7.57
N ASP A 236 22.70 6.40 6.75
CA ASP A 236 22.78 6.82 5.36
C ASP A 236 22.57 5.59 4.46
N TYR A 237 21.34 5.11 4.44
CA TYR A 237 20.94 3.93 3.66
C TYR A 237 20.00 4.32 2.55
N ALA A 238 20.40 4.11 1.31
CA ALA A 238 19.55 4.29 0.14
C ALA A 238 19.31 2.95 -0.56
N MET A 239 18.07 2.64 -0.86
CA MET A 239 17.67 1.46 -1.61
C MET A 239 16.88 1.89 -2.85
N ARG A 240 17.26 1.35 -4.01
CA ARG A 240 16.51 1.51 -5.24
C ARG A 240 15.89 0.18 -5.63
N VAL A 241 14.58 0.18 -5.82
CA VAL A 241 13.81 -0.98 -6.29
C VAL A 241 13.36 -0.73 -7.73
N TRP A 242 13.64 -1.69 -8.61
CA TRP A 242 13.34 -1.65 -10.06
C TRP A 242 11.96 -2.25 -10.35
#